data_8d7757462e7b055006895595c5f805af
#
_entry.id   8d7757462e7b055006895595c5f805af
#
_cell.length_a   1.000
_cell.length_b   1.000
_cell.length_c   1.000
_cell.angle_alpha   90.00
_cell.angle_beta   90.00
_cell.angle_gamma   90.00
#
_symmetry.space_group_name_H-M   'P 1'
#
loop_
_entity.id
_entity.type
_entity.pdbx_description
1 polymer ?
#
loop_
_entity_poly.entity_id
_entity_poly.type
_entity_poly.pdbx_seq_one_letter_code
_entity_poly.pdbx_strand_id
1 'polypeptide(L)'
;MKKGFILTFLMGMLVLFTSCNGCKSTKQDEPVLTDSIKPNIELVDITHMISTDRQQMYTQVAEDYRWYETCVEFNNFLDEESDTTIHAVVNIFQAITNVDDHSADVTVYAFTHLADTMSVYPKQGFWVEDYPLNDEAIKLTWQDAYNRMMETNAPKPHSKQACLRKPVGPLYCNPQYVFGNIHEQLWVDAVTGEVKNSNPAFPDELEMPLGEWP
;
A
#
# COMPACT_ATOMS: atom_id res chain seq x y z
N MET A 1 -5.90 26.09 4.47
CA MET A 1 -6.35 25.16 5.51
C MET A 1 -7.28 24.14 4.91
N LYS A 2 -6.77 23.02 4.36
CA LYS A 2 -7.54 21.84 3.89
C LYS A 2 -6.54 20.67 3.76
N LYS A 3 -5.94 20.23 4.87
CA LYS A 3 -4.92 19.16 4.88
C LYS A 3 -5.38 17.85 5.55
N GLY A 4 -6.68 17.64 5.75
CA GLY A 4 -7.15 16.54 6.58
C GLY A 4 -8.04 15.49 5.92
N PHE A 5 -8.21 15.47 4.58
CA PHE A 5 -9.34 14.74 3.99
C PHE A 5 -8.98 13.45 3.23
N ILE A 6 -7.73 13.21 2.88
CA ILE A 6 -7.35 12.08 2.01
C ILE A 6 -7.07 10.80 2.80
N LEU A 7 -6.43 10.91 3.96
CA LEU A 7 -6.12 9.75 4.81
C LEU A 7 -7.37 9.06 5.38
N THR A 8 -8.45 9.84 5.60
CA THR A 8 -9.71 9.32 6.15
C THR A 8 -10.50 8.47 5.14
N PHE A 9 -10.21 8.55 3.85
CA PHE A 9 -11.00 7.84 2.83
C PHE A 9 -10.52 6.40 2.62
N LEU A 10 -9.23 6.11 2.71
CA LEU A 10 -8.73 4.74 2.68
C LEU A 10 -9.20 3.96 3.93
N MET A 11 -9.20 4.62 5.09
CA MET A 11 -9.70 4.04 6.34
C MET A 11 -11.23 3.92 6.38
N GLY A 12 -11.95 4.78 5.65
CA GLY A 12 -13.41 4.79 5.61
C GLY A 12 -14.03 3.62 4.84
N MET A 13 -13.32 2.99 3.93
CA MET A 13 -13.84 1.87 3.15
C MET A 13 -13.76 0.54 3.90
N LEU A 14 -12.87 0.43 4.88
CA LEU A 14 -12.74 -0.77 5.73
C LEU A 14 -13.79 -0.82 6.87
N VAL A 15 -14.47 0.29 7.18
CA VAL A 15 -15.38 0.38 8.36
C VAL A 15 -16.85 0.11 8.01
N LEU A 16 -17.22 -0.09 6.74
CA LEU A 16 -18.63 -0.24 6.36
C LEU A 16 -19.21 -1.66 6.53
N PHE A 17 -18.47 -2.61 7.09
CA PHE A 17 -18.99 -3.98 7.29
C PHE A 17 -19.38 -4.34 8.71
N THR A 18 -19.33 -3.43 9.68
CA THR A 18 -19.77 -3.73 11.04
C THR A 18 -20.87 -2.77 11.49
N SER A 19 -22.12 -2.99 11.10
CA SER A 19 -23.26 -2.66 11.95
C SER A 19 -24.60 -3.00 11.26
N CYS A 20 -25.13 -4.15 11.55
CA CYS A 20 -26.56 -4.39 11.57
C CYS A 20 -26.86 -5.53 12.54
N ASN A 21 -26.99 -5.20 13.81
CA ASN A 21 -27.66 -6.06 14.78
C ASN A 21 -29.09 -5.55 14.97
N GLY A 22 -30.06 -6.39 14.67
CA GLY A 22 -31.39 -6.22 15.20
C GLY A 22 -32.54 -6.58 14.26
N CYS A 23 -32.83 -7.89 14.07
CA CYS A 23 -34.22 -8.35 13.90
C CYS A 23 -34.30 -9.79 14.35
N LYS A 24 -35.26 -10.07 15.23
CA LYS A 24 -35.55 -11.38 15.81
C LYS A 24 -36.35 -12.28 14.85
N SER A 25 -36.01 -13.58 14.93
CA SER A 25 -36.91 -14.72 14.79
C SER A 25 -37.33 -15.18 13.40
N THR A 26 -36.79 -16.28 12.96
CA THR A 26 -37.51 -17.56 12.76
C THR A 26 -36.48 -18.65 12.48
N LYS A 27 -36.59 -19.80 13.14
CA LYS A 27 -35.73 -20.96 12.89
C LYS A 27 -36.01 -21.43 11.47
N GLN A 28 -35.06 -21.28 10.60
CA GLN A 28 -34.90 -21.96 9.34
C GLN A 28 -33.54 -22.63 9.37
N ASP A 29 -33.53 -23.91 9.01
CA ASP A 29 -32.33 -24.72 8.94
C ASP A 29 -31.23 -23.95 8.18
N GLU A 30 -30.14 -23.57 8.90
CA GLU A 30 -28.99 -22.96 8.31
C GLU A 30 -28.36 -23.96 7.32
N PRO A 31 -28.16 -23.58 6.05
CA PRO A 31 -27.30 -24.37 5.18
C PRO A 31 -25.91 -24.41 5.83
N VAL A 32 -25.39 -25.61 6.01
CA VAL A 32 -23.99 -25.85 6.37
C VAL A 32 -23.13 -25.04 5.38
N LEU A 33 -22.58 -23.93 5.85
CA LEU A 33 -21.56 -23.19 5.13
C LEU A 33 -20.39 -24.18 4.96
N THR A 34 -20.30 -24.76 3.78
CA THR A 34 -19.05 -25.32 3.31
C THR A 34 -18.04 -24.18 3.37
N ASP A 35 -16.98 -24.34 4.19
CA ASP A 35 -15.82 -23.47 4.18
C ASP A 35 -15.36 -23.32 2.74
N SER A 36 -15.78 -22.23 2.11
CA SER A 36 -15.19 -21.82 0.84
C SER A 36 -13.77 -21.43 1.20
N ILE A 37 -12.81 -22.27 0.80
CA ILE A 37 -11.39 -21.96 0.86
C ILE A 37 -11.26 -20.63 0.12
N LYS A 38 -11.07 -19.53 0.87
CA LYS A 38 -10.77 -18.24 0.26
C LYS A 38 -9.38 -18.41 -0.36
N PRO A 39 -9.23 -18.20 -1.67
CA PRO A 39 -7.91 -18.25 -2.26
C PRO A 39 -7.05 -17.19 -1.58
N ASN A 40 -5.92 -17.59 -1.04
CA ASN A 40 -4.94 -16.70 -0.45
C ASN A 40 -4.03 -16.22 -1.57
N ILE A 41 -3.73 -14.91 -1.56
CA ILE A 41 -2.73 -14.31 -2.43
C ILE A 41 -1.38 -14.47 -1.71
N GLU A 42 -0.39 -15.05 -2.38
CA GLU A 42 0.96 -15.15 -1.85
C GLU A 42 1.76 -13.88 -2.14
N LEU A 43 2.74 -13.55 -1.31
CA LEU A 43 3.62 -12.39 -1.56
C LEU A 43 4.31 -12.44 -2.93
N VAL A 44 4.58 -13.63 -3.43
CA VAL A 44 5.21 -13.83 -4.75
C VAL A 44 4.31 -13.41 -5.93
N ASP A 45 2.99 -13.37 -5.72
CA ASP A 45 2.03 -13.02 -6.77
C ASP A 45 1.95 -11.50 -7.01
N ILE A 46 2.43 -10.69 -6.08
CA ILE A 46 2.32 -9.22 -6.15
C ILE A 46 2.97 -8.68 -7.42
N THR A 47 4.15 -9.19 -7.77
CA THR A 47 4.86 -8.75 -8.99
C THR A 47 4.04 -9.02 -10.25
N HIS A 48 3.36 -10.16 -10.30
CA HIS A 48 2.47 -10.50 -11.40
C HIS A 48 1.26 -9.56 -11.44
N MET A 49 0.65 -9.25 -10.30
CA MET A 49 -0.46 -8.30 -10.20
C MET A 49 -0.06 -6.91 -10.67
N ILE A 50 1.06 -6.38 -10.22
CA ILE A 50 1.59 -5.09 -10.68
C ILE A 50 1.77 -5.09 -12.21
N SER A 51 2.33 -6.16 -12.77
CA SER A 51 2.54 -6.29 -14.22
C SER A 51 1.22 -6.31 -14.99
N THR A 52 0.22 -7.01 -14.47
CA THR A 52 -1.13 -7.08 -15.06
C THR A 52 -1.82 -5.72 -15.03
N ASP A 53 -1.77 -5.03 -13.91
CA ASP A 53 -2.38 -3.70 -13.75
C ASP A 53 -1.72 -2.67 -14.66
N ARG A 54 -0.39 -2.73 -14.81
CA ARG A 54 0.34 -1.91 -15.78
C ARG A 54 -0.08 -2.16 -17.22
N GLN A 55 -0.25 -3.42 -17.59
CA GLN A 55 -0.74 -3.77 -18.90
C GLN A 55 -2.15 -3.21 -19.13
N GLN A 56 -3.00 -3.25 -18.11
CA GLN A 56 -4.34 -2.67 -18.17
C GLN A 56 -4.28 -1.14 -18.24
N MET A 57 -3.43 -0.48 -17.43
CA MET A 57 -3.20 0.96 -17.54
C MET A 57 -2.80 1.35 -18.96
N TYR A 58 -1.79 0.69 -19.51
CA TYR A 58 -1.28 0.94 -20.84
C TYR A 58 -2.34 0.77 -21.93
N THR A 59 -3.11 -0.31 -21.87
CA THR A 59 -4.05 -0.67 -22.96
C THR A 59 -5.41 0.03 -22.86
N GLN A 60 -5.86 0.39 -21.66
CA GLN A 60 -7.24 0.85 -21.44
C GLN A 60 -7.34 2.29 -20.93
N VAL A 61 -6.25 2.85 -20.39
CA VAL A 61 -6.28 4.18 -19.78
C VAL A 61 -5.37 5.16 -20.53
N ALA A 62 -4.06 4.97 -20.43
CA ALA A 62 -3.07 5.84 -21.05
C ALA A 62 -1.73 5.12 -21.18
N GLU A 63 -1.01 5.40 -22.30
CA GLU A 63 0.36 4.91 -22.47
C GLU A 63 1.34 5.58 -21.49
N ASP A 64 1.11 6.87 -21.17
CA ASP A 64 1.91 7.62 -20.19
C ASP A 64 1.22 7.59 -18.82
N TYR A 65 1.64 6.65 -18.02
CA TYR A 65 1.24 6.54 -16.63
C TYR A 65 2.46 6.34 -15.73
N ARG A 66 2.27 6.57 -14.43
CA ARG A 66 3.31 6.39 -13.40
C ARG A 66 2.76 5.55 -12.25
N TRP A 67 3.58 4.62 -11.80
CA TRP A 67 3.31 3.83 -10.61
C TRP A 67 3.86 4.54 -9.37
N TYR A 68 3.06 4.62 -8.30
CA TYR A 68 3.44 5.35 -7.09
C TYR A 68 3.54 4.46 -5.87
N GLU A 69 2.63 3.51 -5.72
CA GLU A 69 2.54 2.72 -4.51
C GLU A 69 1.94 1.36 -4.78
N THR A 70 2.36 0.36 -3.99
CA THR A 70 1.67 -0.91 -3.83
C THR A 70 1.52 -1.17 -2.35
N CYS A 71 0.27 -1.31 -1.88
CA CYS A 71 -0.03 -1.70 -0.52
C CYS A 71 -0.60 -3.12 -0.46
N VAL A 72 -0.25 -3.83 0.60
CA VAL A 72 -0.76 -5.17 0.89
C VAL A 72 -1.38 -5.21 2.28
N GLU A 73 -2.41 -6.05 2.44
CA GLU A 73 -2.98 -6.40 3.73
C GLU A 73 -2.79 -7.89 3.96
N PHE A 74 -2.03 -8.25 4.99
CA PHE A 74 -1.79 -9.63 5.39
C PHE A 74 -3.02 -10.24 6.08
N ASN A 75 -3.17 -11.55 6.01
CA ASN A 75 -4.22 -12.26 6.74
C ASN A 75 -3.99 -12.19 8.27
N ASN A 76 -2.73 -12.27 8.71
CA ASN A 76 -2.34 -12.21 10.11
C ASN A 76 -1.58 -10.93 10.44
N PHE A 77 -1.46 -10.60 11.72
CA PHE A 77 -0.63 -9.49 12.17
C PHE A 77 0.86 -9.83 12.01
N LEU A 78 1.68 -8.80 11.71
CA LEU A 78 3.11 -8.96 11.45
C LEU A 78 3.93 -9.41 12.67
N ASP A 79 3.41 -9.18 13.87
CA ASP A 79 4.01 -9.64 15.14
C ASP A 79 3.55 -11.05 15.58
N GLU A 80 2.64 -11.66 14.82
CA GLU A 80 2.24 -13.06 14.97
C GLU A 80 3.13 -13.98 14.14
N GLU A 81 2.98 -15.30 14.28
CA GLU A 81 3.76 -16.26 13.49
C GLU A 81 3.57 -16.03 12.00
N SER A 82 4.68 -16.11 11.28
CA SER A 82 4.85 -15.69 9.90
C SER A 82 3.90 -16.39 8.92
N ASP A 83 2.86 -15.71 8.51
CA ASP A 83 2.05 -16.06 7.36
C ASP A 83 2.31 -15.04 6.25
N THR A 84 2.84 -15.49 5.12
CA THR A 84 3.10 -14.65 3.93
C THR A 84 1.87 -14.49 3.05
N THR A 85 0.72 -15.04 3.46
CA THR A 85 -0.52 -14.88 2.72
C THR A 85 -1.15 -13.52 2.98
N ILE A 86 -1.71 -12.94 1.93
CA ILE A 86 -2.30 -11.61 1.97
C ILE A 86 -3.78 -11.65 1.62
N HIS A 87 -4.51 -10.73 2.21
CA HIS A 87 -5.95 -10.56 2.00
C HIS A 87 -6.24 -9.67 0.80
N ALA A 88 -5.49 -8.60 0.65
CA ALA A 88 -5.68 -7.61 -0.41
C ALA A 88 -4.37 -7.00 -0.90
N VAL A 89 -4.37 -6.61 -2.19
CA VAL A 89 -3.32 -5.78 -2.81
C VAL A 89 -3.97 -4.56 -3.41
N VAL A 90 -3.36 -3.39 -3.22
CA VAL A 90 -3.77 -2.15 -3.87
C VAL A 90 -2.58 -1.54 -4.58
N ASN A 91 -2.69 -1.38 -5.90
CA ASN A 91 -1.70 -0.70 -6.72
C ASN A 91 -2.20 0.68 -7.11
N ILE A 92 -1.36 1.71 -6.93
CA ILE A 92 -1.69 3.10 -7.22
C ILE A 92 -0.91 3.57 -8.45
N PHE A 93 -1.66 3.99 -9.46
CA PHE A 93 -1.13 4.60 -10.66
C PHE A 93 -1.72 6.00 -10.87
N GLN A 94 -0.98 6.85 -11.56
CA GLN A 94 -1.48 8.13 -12.01
C GLN A 94 -1.24 8.25 -13.51
N ALA A 95 -2.24 8.70 -14.23
CA ALA A 95 -2.13 9.04 -15.65
C ALA A 95 -2.52 10.49 -15.90
N ILE A 96 -1.94 11.07 -16.95
CA ILE A 96 -2.34 12.34 -17.50
C ILE A 96 -3.07 12.04 -18.80
N THR A 97 -4.35 12.38 -18.85
CA THR A 97 -5.21 12.16 -20.00
C THR A 97 -5.74 13.49 -20.53
N ASN A 98 -6.26 13.50 -21.75
CA ASN A 98 -6.87 14.68 -22.36
C ASN A 98 -5.95 15.91 -22.33
N VAL A 99 -4.68 15.73 -22.76
CA VAL A 99 -3.74 16.83 -22.87
C VAL A 99 -4.10 17.65 -24.11
N ASP A 100 -4.79 18.76 -23.91
CA ASP A 100 -4.94 19.80 -24.92
C ASP A 100 -4.16 21.06 -24.50
N ASP A 101 -4.12 22.08 -25.38
CA ASP A 101 -3.31 23.29 -25.17
C ASP A 101 -3.64 24.06 -23.87
N HIS A 102 -4.70 23.71 -23.15
CA HIS A 102 -5.20 24.50 -22.02
C HIS A 102 -5.56 23.69 -20.77
N SER A 103 -5.69 22.37 -20.87
CA SER A 103 -6.02 21.52 -19.73
C SER A 103 -5.42 20.12 -19.86
N ALA A 104 -5.05 19.55 -18.76
CA ALA A 104 -4.70 18.14 -18.66
C ALA A 104 -5.51 17.52 -17.52
N ASP A 105 -6.20 16.46 -17.78
CA ASP A 105 -6.88 15.70 -16.74
C ASP A 105 -5.87 14.76 -16.09
N VAL A 106 -5.67 14.95 -14.79
CA VAL A 106 -4.85 14.06 -13.99
C VAL A 106 -5.76 13.17 -13.16
N THR A 107 -5.59 11.89 -13.32
CA THR A 107 -6.41 10.90 -12.63
C THR A 107 -5.54 9.85 -11.97
N VAL A 108 -5.82 9.59 -10.70
CA VAL A 108 -5.25 8.49 -9.91
C VAL A 108 -6.16 7.29 -10.04
N TYR A 109 -5.57 6.13 -10.30
CA TYR A 109 -6.24 4.85 -10.42
C TYR A 109 -5.76 3.92 -9.31
N ALA A 110 -6.69 3.44 -8.49
CA ALA A 110 -6.42 2.41 -7.50
C ALA A 110 -6.95 1.06 -8.02
N PHE A 111 -6.04 0.13 -8.28
CA PHE A 111 -6.34 -1.25 -8.62
C PHE A 111 -6.36 -2.05 -7.34
N THR A 112 -7.52 -2.55 -6.97
CA THR A 112 -7.69 -3.30 -5.73
C THR A 112 -7.98 -4.76 -6.07
N HIS A 113 -7.09 -5.63 -5.62
CA HIS A 113 -7.25 -7.08 -5.70
C HIS A 113 -7.69 -7.60 -4.33
N LEU A 114 -8.77 -8.34 -4.31
CA LEU A 114 -9.32 -8.96 -3.11
C LEU A 114 -9.72 -10.39 -3.45
N ALA A 115 -8.91 -11.34 -3.03
CA ALA A 115 -9.02 -12.73 -3.45
C ALA A 115 -9.10 -12.85 -5.00
N ASP A 116 -10.21 -13.37 -5.53
CA ASP A 116 -10.42 -13.58 -6.97
C ASP A 116 -10.99 -12.35 -7.70
N THR A 117 -11.18 -11.24 -7.00
CA THR A 117 -11.82 -10.05 -7.58
C THR A 117 -10.82 -8.92 -7.75
N MET A 118 -10.94 -8.21 -8.87
CA MET A 118 -10.24 -6.96 -9.11
C MET A 118 -11.24 -5.84 -9.33
N SER A 119 -10.98 -4.69 -8.73
CA SER A 119 -11.74 -3.47 -8.92
C SER A 119 -10.83 -2.31 -9.22
N VAL A 120 -11.26 -1.38 -10.08
CA VAL A 120 -10.49 -0.19 -10.43
C VAL A 120 -11.29 1.05 -10.04
N TYR A 121 -10.66 1.92 -9.27
CA TYR A 121 -11.27 3.15 -8.76
C TYR A 121 -10.52 4.38 -9.28
N PRO A 122 -11.04 5.08 -10.31
CA PRO A 122 -10.47 6.33 -10.77
C PRO A 122 -10.86 7.48 -9.84
N LYS A 123 -9.92 8.40 -9.58
CA LYS A 123 -10.14 9.63 -8.83
C LYS A 123 -9.37 10.77 -9.46
N GLN A 124 -10.06 11.84 -9.84
CA GLN A 124 -9.41 13.05 -10.33
C GLN A 124 -8.49 13.67 -9.28
N GLY A 125 -7.32 14.13 -9.73
CA GLY A 125 -6.32 14.80 -8.90
C GLY A 125 -4.96 14.12 -8.98
N PHE A 126 -4.00 14.72 -8.27
CA PHE A 126 -2.62 14.25 -8.20
C PHE A 126 -2.41 13.34 -6.99
N TRP A 127 -1.54 12.33 -7.18
CA TRP A 127 -0.92 11.62 -6.06
C TRP A 127 0.24 12.48 -5.55
N VAL A 128 0.17 12.93 -4.30
CA VAL A 128 1.11 13.91 -3.74
C VAL A 128 1.91 13.39 -2.55
N GLU A 129 1.69 12.13 -2.17
CA GLU A 129 2.29 11.55 -0.98
C GLU A 129 3.67 10.94 -1.26
N ASP A 130 3.92 10.55 -2.52
CA ASP A 130 5.11 9.83 -2.93
C ASP A 130 5.70 10.34 -4.24
N TYR A 131 6.96 9.99 -4.49
CA TYR A 131 7.54 10.02 -5.81
C TYR A 131 7.16 8.77 -6.61
N PRO A 132 7.13 8.83 -7.95
CA PRO A 132 6.93 7.66 -8.78
C PRO A 132 7.99 6.59 -8.48
N LEU A 133 7.53 5.35 -8.42
CA LEU A 133 8.39 4.18 -8.32
C LEU A 133 9.05 3.89 -9.68
N ASN A 134 10.30 3.43 -9.61
CA ASN A 134 11.04 2.94 -10.76
C ASN A 134 11.49 1.50 -10.48
N ASP A 135 11.10 0.56 -11.34
CA ASP A 135 11.45 -0.86 -11.20
C ASP A 135 12.96 -1.09 -11.15
N GLU A 136 13.73 -0.34 -11.94
CA GLU A 136 15.19 -0.47 -11.98
C GLU A 136 15.84 -0.13 -10.63
N ALA A 137 15.18 0.71 -9.83
CA ALA A 137 15.63 1.09 -8.51
C ALA A 137 15.25 0.05 -7.43
N ILE A 138 14.28 -0.82 -7.68
CA ILE A 138 13.84 -1.84 -6.74
C ILE A 138 14.68 -3.10 -6.95
N LYS A 139 15.47 -3.48 -5.94
CA LYS A 139 16.39 -4.64 -6.01
C LYS A 139 15.90 -5.84 -5.20
N LEU A 140 15.08 -5.60 -4.20
CA LEU A 140 14.49 -6.64 -3.37
C LEU A 140 13.09 -6.98 -3.85
N THR A 141 12.74 -8.25 -3.80
CA THR A 141 11.36 -8.69 -3.93
C THR A 141 10.57 -8.42 -2.65
N TRP A 142 9.26 -8.52 -2.70
CA TRP A 142 8.41 -8.48 -1.51
C TRP A 142 8.78 -9.54 -0.48
N GLN A 143 9.12 -10.75 -0.95
CA GLN A 143 9.55 -11.85 -0.07
C GLN A 143 10.89 -11.55 0.59
N ASP A 144 11.85 -10.98 -0.15
CA ASP A 144 13.15 -10.59 0.43
C ASP A 144 12.98 -9.51 1.50
N ALA A 145 12.16 -8.48 1.21
CA ALA A 145 11.89 -7.41 2.16
C ALA A 145 11.20 -7.92 3.43
N TYR A 146 10.20 -8.80 3.27
CA TYR A 146 9.53 -9.45 4.39
C TYR A 146 10.50 -10.27 5.24
N ASN A 147 11.36 -11.09 4.61
CA ASN A 147 12.36 -11.86 5.33
C ASN A 147 13.33 -10.95 6.10
N ARG A 148 13.81 -9.85 5.48
CA ARG A 148 14.65 -8.87 6.16
C ARG A 148 13.96 -8.26 7.38
N MET A 149 12.70 -7.88 7.23
CA MET A 149 11.90 -7.36 8.34
C MET A 149 11.79 -8.42 9.46
N MET A 150 11.52 -9.69 9.13
CA MET A 150 11.39 -10.76 10.12
C MET A 150 12.71 -11.12 10.81
N GLU A 151 13.85 -11.01 10.12
CA GLU A 151 15.18 -11.29 10.67
C GLU A 151 15.70 -10.21 11.63
N THR A 152 15.13 -8.98 11.58
CA THR A 152 15.58 -7.92 12.48
C THR A 152 15.19 -8.17 13.94
N ASN A 153 16.04 -7.71 14.87
CA ASN A 153 15.76 -7.78 16.31
C ASN A 153 14.77 -6.69 16.78
N ALA A 154 14.35 -5.77 15.90
CA ALA A 154 13.35 -4.76 16.25
C ALA A 154 11.98 -5.42 16.50
N PRO A 155 11.17 -4.87 17.43
CA PRO A 155 9.79 -5.31 17.61
C PRO A 155 9.03 -5.25 16.29
N LYS A 156 8.25 -6.29 16.01
CA LYS A 156 7.40 -6.30 14.82
C LYS A 156 6.16 -5.43 15.07
N PRO A 157 5.70 -4.66 14.08
CA PRO A 157 4.51 -3.86 14.23
C PRO A 157 3.26 -4.74 14.44
N HIS A 158 2.40 -4.36 15.37
CA HIS A 158 1.06 -4.95 15.48
C HIS A 158 0.15 -4.38 14.40
N SER A 159 0.35 -4.84 13.18
CA SER A 159 -0.34 -4.37 11.97
C SER A 159 -0.43 -5.48 10.95
N LYS A 160 -1.42 -5.39 10.07
CA LYS A 160 -1.59 -6.28 8.90
C LYS A 160 -1.16 -5.63 7.60
N GLN A 161 -0.53 -4.48 7.64
CA GLN A 161 -0.27 -3.67 6.47
C GLN A 161 1.22 -3.57 6.14
N ALA A 162 1.51 -3.55 4.85
CA ALA A 162 2.78 -3.09 4.33
C ALA A 162 2.57 -2.39 2.98
N CYS A 163 3.45 -1.43 2.68
CA CYS A 163 3.42 -0.71 1.40
C CYS A 163 4.83 -0.62 0.82
N LEU A 164 4.94 -0.75 -0.50
CA LEU A 164 6.11 -0.35 -1.25
C LEU A 164 5.85 1.05 -1.80
N ARG A 165 6.65 2.02 -1.42
CA ARG A 165 6.49 3.42 -1.80
C ARG A 165 7.83 4.15 -1.84
N LYS A 166 7.86 5.32 -2.49
CA LYS A 166 9.00 6.22 -2.44
C LYS A 166 8.56 7.55 -1.84
N PRO A 167 8.72 7.73 -0.52
CA PRO A 167 8.19 8.89 0.20
C PRO A 167 8.77 10.21 -0.32
N VAL A 168 7.94 11.25 -0.30
CA VAL A 168 8.40 12.62 -0.50
C VAL A 168 9.16 13.06 0.76
N GLY A 169 10.45 13.28 0.63
CA GLY A 169 11.29 13.68 1.75
C GLY A 169 12.58 14.36 1.31
N PRO A 170 13.43 14.83 2.24
CA PRO A 170 14.66 15.48 1.90
C PRO A 170 15.60 14.51 1.20
N LEU A 171 15.79 14.74 -0.08
CA LEU A 171 16.87 14.26 -0.94
C LEU A 171 17.12 12.74 -0.98
N TYR A 172 16.70 12.11 -2.09
CA TYR A 172 17.26 10.84 -2.58
C TYR A 172 16.99 9.58 -1.76
N CYS A 173 15.84 9.50 -1.08
CA CYS A 173 15.42 8.23 -0.51
C CYS A 173 15.17 7.20 -1.60
N ASN A 174 15.71 6.00 -1.41
CA ASN A 174 15.35 4.84 -2.19
C ASN A 174 13.87 4.49 -2.00
N PRO A 175 13.24 3.71 -2.89
CA PRO A 175 11.98 3.06 -2.59
C PRO A 175 12.09 2.25 -1.30
N GLN A 176 11.02 2.22 -0.52
CA GLN A 176 10.98 1.57 0.79
C GLN A 176 9.80 0.60 0.86
N TYR A 177 10.03 -0.57 1.40
CA TYR A 177 8.98 -1.41 1.93
C TYR A 177 8.70 -0.98 3.36
N VAL A 178 7.49 -0.50 3.64
CA VAL A 178 7.06 0.01 4.93
C VAL A 178 6.10 -1.00 5.52
N PHE A 179 6.54 -1.73 6.53
CA PHE A 179 5.72 -2.70 7.27
C PHE A 179 5.15 -2.01 8.50
N GLY A 180 3.83 -2.05 8.66
CA GLY A 180 3.17 -1.45 9.81
C GLY A 180 2.21 -0.31 9.47
N ASN A 181 1.79 0.42 10.48
CA ASN A 181 0.90 1.57 10.39
C ASN A 181 1.65 2.85 10.79
N ILE A 182 0.94 3.99 10.83
CA ILE A 182 1.57 5.29 11.13
C ILE A 182 2.21 5.41 12.52
N HIS A 183 1.91 4.51 13.45
CA HIS A 183 2.42 4.56 14.83
C HIS A 183 3.58 3.59 15.05
N GLU A 184 3.57 2.48 14.32
CA GLU A 184 4.56 1.41 14.46
C GLU A 184 4.98 0.96 13.07
N GLN A 185 6.21 1.25 12.67
CA GLN A 185 6.71 0.97 11.32
C GLN A 185 8.11 0.39 11.35
N LEU A 186 8.35 -0.61 10.49
CA LEU A 186 9.67 -1.02 10.08
C LEU A 186 9.84 -0.72 8.58
N TRP A 187 10.91 -0.05 8.26
CA TRP A 187 11.27 0.38 6.90
C TRP A 187 12.39 -0.48 6.38
N VAL A 188 12.18 -1.09 5.21
CA VAL A 188 13.22 -1.88 4.52
C VAL A 188 13.55 -1.18 3.23
N ASP A 189 14.79 -0.71 3.11
CA ASP A 189 15.27 -0.08 1.89
C ASP A 189 15.25 -1.08 0.73
N ALA A 190 14.52 -0.77 -0.33
CA ALA A 190 14.30 -1.68 -1.46
C ALA A 190 15.55 -1.88 -2.33
N VAL A 191 16.63 -1.12 -2.09
CA VAL A 191 17.91 -1.22 -2.80
C VAL A 191 18.94 -1.95 -1.96
N THR A 192 19.10 -1.56 -0.70
CA THR A 192 20.17 -2.04 0.19
C THR A 192 19.76 -3.18 1.11
N GLY A 193 18.46 -3.30 1.40
CA GLY A 193 17.92 -4.23 2.38
C GLY A 193 18.15 -3.80 3.83
N GLU A 194 18.60 -2.57 4.07
CA GLU A 194 18.74 -2.02 5.42
C GLU A 194 17.37 -1.87 6.07
N VAL A 195 17.26 -2.28 7.34
CA VAL A 195 16.02 -2.19 8.12
C VAL A 195 16.14 -1.09 9.16
N LYS A 196 15.17 -0.18 9.19
CA LYS A 196 15.05 0.92 10.16
C LYS A 196 13.68 0.92 10.82
N ASN A 197 13.61 1.40 12.04
CA ASN A 197 12.36 1.54 12.79
C ASN A 197 11.75 2.95 12.68
N SER A 198 12.22 3.76 11.73
CA SER A 198 11.73 5.10 11.47
C SER A 198 11.78 5.41 9.98
N ASN A 199 11.04 6.41 9.56
CA ASN A 199 11.08 6.90 8.19
C ASN A 199 12.49 7.41 7.84
N PRO A 200 13.24 6.79 6.91
CA PRO A 200 14.59 7.21 6.58
C PRO A 200 14.67 8.61 5.93
N ALA A 201 13.55 9.14 5.43
CA ALA A 201 13.46 10.50 4.92
C ALA A 201 13.42 11.55 6.04
N PHE A 202 13.00 11.15 7.24
CA PHE A 202 12.92 11.99 8.43
C PHE A 202 13.50 11.22 9.61
N PRO A 203 14.82 11.00 9.65
CA PRO A 203 15.44 10.30 10.77
C PRO A 203 15.20 11.07 12.06
N ASP A 204 14.90 10.33 13.15
CA ASP A 204 14.66 10.91 14.49
C ASP A 204 15.84 11.74 15.02
N GLU A 205 17.02 11.56 14.46
CA GLU A 205 18.25 12.26 14.81
C GLU A 205 18.44 13.63 14.11
N LEU A 206 17.46 14.12 13.36
CA LEU A 206 17.40 15.54 13.08
C LEU A 206 16.98 16.26 14.39
N GLU A 207 17.84 16.18 15.42
CA GLU A 207 17.98 17.26 16.38
C GLU A 207 18.35 18.52 15.56
N MET A 208 17.31 19.19 15.09
CA MET A 208 17.48 20.57 14.66
C MET A 208 17.99 21.30 15.91
N PRO A 209 19.20 21.86 15.89
CA PRO A 209 19.64 22.68 17.00
C PRO A 209 18.55 23.74 17.23
N LEU A 210 17.91 23.67 18.39
CA LEU A 210 17.00 24.71 18.87
C LEU A 210 17.85 25.94 19.13
N GLY A 211 18.09 26.73 18.12
CA GLY A 211 18.85 27.95 18.28
C GLY A 211 19.37 28.47 16.94
N GLU A 212 18.89 29.66 16.64
CA GLU A 212 19.35 30.55 15.57
C GLU A 212 18.52 30.51 14.29
N TRP A 213 17.31 31.03 14.42
CA TRP A 213 16.70 31.74 13.30
C TRP A 213 17.31 33.15 13.23
N PRO A 214 17.78 33.58 12.07
CA PRO A 214 18.26 34.94 11.86
C PRO A 214 17.14 35.97 11.97
#